data_42a8ab35228b4c058ee828c02b91d735
#
_entry.id   42a8ab35228b4c058ee828c02b91d735
#
_cell.length_a   1.000
_cell.length_b   1.000
_cell.length_c   1.000
_cell.angle_alpha   90.00
_cell.angle_beta   90.00
_cell.angle_gamma   90.00
#
_symmetry.space_group_name_H-M   'P 1'
#
loop_
_entity.id
_entity.type
_entity.pdbx_description
1 polymer ?
#
loop_
_entity_poly.entity_id
_entity_poly.type
_entity_poly.pdbx_seq_one_letter_code
_entity_poly.pdbx_strand_id
1 'polypeptide(L)'
;LGDVYKRQVFKDKRIGWHSWRMLIEDDKGEHFYRGIENPFFCSYLQHITNRPSCFSCPFRHIRRVSDITIADCWGIDKVNKEFDDDKGCTTMILQSQKGVEVFNSIKEKLVISSYNIGSVIQYNPYIVKPIEKAPECDIFYQTYRVLGIRAAFEEIKRLNHPSLIKKIIK
;
A
#
# COMPACT_ATOMS: atom_id res chain seq x y z
N LEU A 1 -19.87 14.91 15.81
CA LEU A 1 -19.67 14.10 14.60
C LEU A 1 -19.44 12.68 15.10
N GLY A 2 -20.49 11.85 15.08
CA GLY A 2 -20.38 10.43 15.43
C GLY A 2 -19.47 9.72 14.46
N ASP A 3 -18.81 8.65 14.91
CA ASP A 3 -17.98 7.83 14.08
C ASP A 3 -18.82 7.23 12.94
N VAL A 4 -18.47 7.58 11.72
CA VAL A 4 -19.16 7.09 10.51
C VAL A 4 -18.88 5.60 10.30
N TYR A 5 -17.80 5.09 10.92
CA TYR A 5 -17.41 3.68 10.87
C TYR A 5 -16.79 3.22 12.21
N LYS A 6 -16.93 1.95 12.52
CA LYS A 6 -16.37 1.30 13.72
C LYS A 6 -14.99 0.72 13.45
N ARG A 7 -14.79 0.15 12.26
CA ARG A 7 -13.54 -0.49 11.86
C ARG A 7 -13.29 -0.31 10.38
N GLN A 8 -12.01 -0.16 10.04
CA GLN A 8 -11.55 -0.10 8.67
C GLN A 8 -10.33 -1.03 8.50
N VAL A 9 -10.37 -1.88 7.48
CA VAL A 9 -9.27 -2.76 7.09
C VAL A 9 -8.96 -2.51 5.62
N PHE A 10 -7.81 -1.92 5.34
CA PHE A 10 -7.41 -1.59 3.97
C PHE A 10 -7.12 -2.81 3.09
N LYS A 11 -6.71 -3.91 3.70
CA LYS A 11 -6.37 -5.15 3.01
C LYS A 11 -7.00 -6.31 3.76
N ASP A 12 -8.32 -6.47 3.62
CA ASP A 12 -9.01 -7.66 4.11
C ASP A 12 -8.62 -8.85 3.23
N LYS A 13 -7.93 -9.82 3.82
CA LYS A 13 -7.34 -10.98 3.15
C LYS A 13 -8.18 -12.25 3.29
N ARG A 14 -9.43 -12.15 3.76
CA ARG A 14 -10.30 -13.33 3.92
C ARG A 14 -10.56 -14.09 2.62
N ILE A 15 -10.37 -13.44 1.48
CA ILE A 15 -10.45 -14.05 0.14
C ILE A 15 -9.10 -14.13 -0.57
N GLY A 16 -8.00 -14.07 0.18
CA GLY A 16 -6.63 -14.13 -0.31
C GLY A 16 -5.93 -12.77 -0.40
N TRP A 17 -4.61 -12.82 -0.44
CA TRP A 17 -3.75 -11.65 -0.60
C TRP A 17 -3.86 -11.05 -2.00
N HIS A 18 -3.93 -11.89 -3.03
CA HIS A 18 -4.02 -11.43 -4.41
C HIS A 18 -5.39 -10.87 -4.77
N SER A 19 -6.41 -11.20 -3.98
CA SER A 19 -7.80 -10.76 -4.16
C SER A 19 -8.28 -9.81 -3.07
N TRP A 20 -7.36 -9.18 -2.35
CA TRP A 20 -7.67 -8.33 -1.22
C TRP A 20 -8.72 -7.24 -1.54
N ARG A 21 -9.48 -6.86 -0.54
CA ARG A 21 -10.52 -5.83 -0.59
C ARG A 21 -10.43 -4.93 0.64
N MET A 22 -11.00 -3.74 0.55
CA MET A 22 -11.20 -2.89 1.71
C MET A 22 -12.48 -3.28 2.43
N LEU A 23 -12.40 -3.37 3.75
CA LEU A 23 -13.54 -3.55 4.63
C LEU A 23 -13.79 -2.25 5.39
N ILE A 24 -15.05 -1.81 5.43
CA ILE A 24 -15.57 -0.79 6.32
C ILE A 24 -16.72 -1.42 7.12
N GLU A 25 -16.64 -1.31 8.44
CA GLU A 25 -17.71 -1.76 9.34
C GLU A 25 -18.35 -0.54 9.99
N ASP A 26 -19.65 -0.43 9.88
CA ASP A 26 -20.49 0.61 10.50
C ASP A 26 -21.67 -0.02 11.30
N ASP A 27 -22.66 0.78 11.68
CA ASP A 27 -23.85 0.31 12.39
C ASP A 27 -24.75 -0.59 11.56
N LYS A 28 -24.59 -0.59 10.23
CA LYS A 28 -25.37 -1.42 9.29
C LYS A 28 -24.70 -2.74 8.97
N GLY A 29 -23.43 -2.93 9.39
CA GLY A 29 -22.66 -4.14 9.18
C GLY A 29 -21.35 -3.94 8.42
N GLU A 30 -20.86 -5.01 7.80
CA GLU A 30 -19.62 -5.03 7.04
C GLU A 30 -19.87 -4.71 5.56
N HIS A 31 -19.14 -3.74 5.03
CA HIS A 31 -19.17 -3.33 3.63
C HIS A 31 -17.82 -3.61 2.99
N PHE A 32 -17.83 -4.30 1.85
CA PHE A 32 -16.62 -4.70 1.13
C PHE A 32 -16.51 -3.96 -0.19
N TYR A 33 -15.29 -3.43 -0.45
CA TYR A 33 -14.97 -2.72 -1.68
C TYR A 33 -13.69 -3.30 -2.26
N ARG A 34 -13.70 -3.71 -3.52
CA ARG A 34 -12.43 -3.94 -4.23
C ARG A 34 -11.64 -2.65 -4.28
N GLY A 35 -10.31 -2.73 -4.26
CA GLY A 35 -9.48 -1.54 -4.22
C GLY A 35 -9.79 -0.51 -5.31
N ILE A 36 -10.12 -0.99 -6.51
CA ILE A 36 -10.49 -0.16 -7.67
C ILE A 36 -11.93 0.42 -7.59
N GLU A 37 -12.80 -0.15 -6.77
CA GLU A 37 -14.20 0.30 -6.62
C GLU A 37 -14.33 1.42 -5.59
N ASN A 38 -13.38 1.53 -4.67
CA ASN A 38 -13.35 2.60 -3.69
C ASN A 38 -12.58 3.80 -4.25
N PRO A 39 -13.23 4.96 -4.47
CA PRO A 39 -12.59 6.12 -5.08
C PRO A 39 -11.37 6.63 -4.31
N PHE A 40 -11.45 6.62 -2.97
CA PHE A 40 -10.35 7.04 -2.11
C PHE A 40 -9.15 6.11 -2.28
N PHE A 41 -9.37 4.81 -2.19
CA PHE A 41 -8.29 3.83 -2.27
C PHE A 41 -7.66 3.79 -3.67
N CYS A 42 -8.50 3.86 -4.70
CA CYS A 42 -8.05 3.95 -6.09
C CYS A 42 -7.17 5.19 -6.30
N SER A 43 -7.61 6.36 -5.83
CA SER A 43 -6.83 7.60 -5.94
C SER A 43 -5.54 7.58 -5.12
N TYR A 44 -5.53 6.89 -3.98
CA TYR A 44 -4.32 6.67 -3.19
C TYR A 44 -3.29 5.83 -3.96
N LEU A 45 -3.72 4.71 -4.56
CA LEU A 45 -2.84 3.85 -5.37
C LEU A 45 -2.30 4.55 -6.61
N GLN A 46 -3.05 5.49 -7.17
CA GLN A 46 -2.65 6.33 -8.28
C GLN A 46 -1.78 7.54 -7.87
N HIS A 47 -1.45 7.66 -6.59
CA HIS A 47 -0.68 8.77 -6.02
C HIS A 47 -1.33 10.16 -6.12
N ILE A 48 -2.66 10.20 -6.28
CA ILE A 48 -3.44 11.45 -6.39
C ILE A 48 -3.71 12.05 -5.00
N THR A 49 -4.09 11.21 -4.02
CA THR A 49 -4.46 11.65 -2.68
C THR A 49 -3.34 11.54 -1.65
N ASN A 50 -2.11 11.27 -2.08
CA ASN A 50 -0.96 11.20 -1.19
C ASN A 50 -0.58 12.58 -0.65
N ARG A 51 -0.03 12.61 0.57
CA ARG A 51 0.43 13.87 1.20
C ARG A 51 1.62 14.44 0.42
N PRO A 52 1.79 15.77 0.35
CA PRO A 52 2.95 16.40 -0.27
C PRO A 52 4.29 15.86 0.22
N SER A 53 4.41 15.56 1.53
CA SER A 53 5.61 14.95 2.14
C SER A 53 5.94 13.56 1.59
N CYS A 54 5.00 12.84 0.99
CA CYS A 54 5.26 11.54 0.37
C CYS A 54 6.10 11.65 -0.90
N PHE A 55 5.99 12.78 -1.61
CA PHE A 55 6.70 13.02 -2.87
C PHE A 55 8.17 13.42 -2.66
N SER A 56 8.52 13.88 -1.46
CA SER A 56 9.89 14.28 -1.08
C SER A 56 10.34 13.60 0.21
N CYS A 57 9.85 12.38 0.48
CA CYS A 57 10.10 11.67 1.72
C CYS A 57 11.60 11.35 1.91
N PRO A 58 12.27 11.89 2.93
CA PRO A 58 13.69 11.66 3.16
C PRO A 58 14.00 10.27 3.70
N PHE A 59 12.98 9.51 4.11
CA PHE A 59 13.13 8.17 4.67
C PHE A 59 13.07 7.04 3.62
N ARG A 60 13.02 7.38 2.31
CA ARG A 60 12.95 6.41 1.22
C ARG A 60 14.35 6.00 0.75
N HIS A 61 15.05 5.26 1.59
CA HIS A 61 16.35 4.64 1.28
C HIS A 61 16.50 3.31 2.05
N ILE A 62 17.38 2.45 1.58
CA ILE A 62 17.57 1.11 2.16
C ILE A 62 18.06 1.20 3.61
N ARG A 63 19.06 2.03 3.88
CA ARG A 63 19.57 2.23 5.23
C ARG A 63 18.66 3.17 5.99
N ARG A 64 18.08 2.69 7.07
CA ARG A 64 17.17 3.43 7.94
C ARG A 64 17.67 3.47 9.35
N VAL A 65 17.19 4.44 10.13
CA VAL A 65 17.53 4.59 11.56
C VAL A 65 16.85 3.54 12.45
N SER A 66 15.87 2.80 11.92
CA SER A 66 15.21 1.70 12.63
C SER A 66 16.09 0.46 12.71
N ASP A 67 15.98 -0.34 13.75
CA ASP A 67 16.68 -1.63 13.86
C ASP A 67 16.18 -2.67 12.85
N ILE A 68 14.87 -2.64 12.56
CA ILE A 68 14.21 -3.53 11.59
C ILE A 68 13.26 -2.69 10.73
N THR A 69 13.29 -2.91 9.42
CA THR A 69 12.28 -2.40 8.49
C THR A 69 11.40 -3.55 8.03
N ILE A 70 10.09 -3.38 8.12
CA ILE A 70 9.10 -4.32 7.58
C ILE A 70 8.30 -3.67 6.46
N ALA A 71 7.97 -4.44 5.43
CA ALA A 71 7.17 -4.01 4.30
C ALA A 71 6.43 -5.19 3.67
N ASP A 72 5.40 -4.91 2.87
CA ASP A 72 4.78 -5.94 2.04
C ASP A 72 5.81 -6.53 1.08
N CYS A 73 5.81 -7.86 0.93
CA CYS A 73 6.68 -8.57 0.00
C CYS A 73 6.01 -8.67 -1.38
N TRP A 74 5.95 -7.56 -2.09
CA TRP A 74 5.44 -7.54 -3.45
C TRP A 74 6.30 -8.40 -4.37
N GLY A 75 5.65 -9.14 -5.28
CA GLY A 75 6.32 -9.98 -6.26
C GLY A 75 6.86 -11.30 -5.73
N ILE A 76 6.47 -11.73 -4.52
CA ILE A 76 6.86 -13.04 -3.98
C ILE A 76 6.43 -14.18 -4.92
N ASP A 77 5.27 -14.08 -5.54
CA ASP A 77 4.73 -15.00 -6.54
C ASP A 77 5.62 -15.15 -7.79
N LYS A 78 6.47 -14.15 -8.08
CA LYS A 78 7.43 -14.17 -9.20
C LYS A 78 8.80 -14.72 -8.82
N VAL A 79 9.20 -14.55 -7.56
CA VAL A 79 10.56 -14.89 -7.11
C VAL A 79 10.60 -16.21 -6.36
N ASN A 80 9.60 -16.51 -5.56
CA ASN A 80 9.46 -17.77 -4.84
C ASN A 80 7.99 -18.17 -4.73
N LYS A 81 7.49 -18.75 -5.80
CA LYS A 81 6.08 -19.13 -5.92
C LYS A 81 5.63 -20.15 -4.86
N GLU A 82 6.54 -21.03 -4.44
CA GLU A 82 6.23 -22.05 -3.42
C GLU A 82 6.03 -21.42 -2.03
N PHE A 83 6.61 -20.25 -1.80
CA PHE A 83 6.46 -19.51 -0.55
C PHE A 83 5.19 -18.65 -0.50
N ASP A 84 4.54 -18.46 -1.64
CA ASP A 84 3.33 -17.67 -1.76
C ASP A 84 2.08 -18.52 -1.50
N ASP A 85 1.56 -18.45 -0.29
CA ASP A 85 0.37 -19.17 0.16
C ASP A 85 -0.93 -18.35 0.08
N ASP A 86 -0.91 -17.24 -0.65
CA ASP A 86 -2.00 -16.26 -0.77
C ASP A 86 -2.47 -15.61 0.56
N LYS A 87 -1.68 -15.72 1.64
CA LYS A 87 -1.93 -15.01 2.90
C LYS A 87 -1.15 -13.72 3.01
N GLY A 88 -0.20 -13.53 2.10
CA GLY A 88 0.70 -12.39 2.03
C GLY A 88 1.94 -12.57 2.90
N CYS A 89 3.06 -12.17 2.34
CA CYS A 89 4.37 -12.26 2.96
C CYS A 89 4.85 -10.88 3.42
N THR A 90 5.70 -10.87 4.44
CA THR A 90 6.36 -9.67 4.94
C THR A 90 7.84 -9.71 4.59
N THR A 91 8.32 -8.69 3.90
CA THR A 91 9.76 -8.42 3.78
C THR A 91 10.27 -7.86 5.10
N MET A 92 11.34 -8.43 5.62
CA MET A 92 12.06 -7.93 6.81
C MET A 92 13.49 -7.59 6.41
N ILE A 93 13.90 -6.34 6.69
CA ILE A 93 15.27 -5.86 6.46
C ILE A 93 15.87 -5.54 7.81
N LEU A 94 16.93 -6.25 8.20
CA LEU A 94 17.65 -6.04 9.44
C LEU A 94 18.66 -4.92 9.23
N GLN A 95 18.55 -3.84 10.00
CA GLN A 95 19.31 -2.61 9.80
C GLN A 95 20.49 -2.48 10.77
N SER A 96 20.40 -3.11 11.97
CA SER A 96 21.39 -3.01 13.03
C SER A 96 21.68 -4.36 13.67
N GLN A 97 22.76 -4.44 14.46
CA GLN A 97 23.07 -5.61 15.28
C GLN A 97 21.92 -5.97 16.23
N LYS A 98 21.30 -4.98 16.84
CA LYS A 98 20.12 -5.18 17.69
C LYS A 98 18.93 -5.78 16.92
N GLY A 99 18.71 -5.34 15.68
CA GLY A 99 17.71 -5.95 14.80
C GLY A 99 18.00 -7.41 14.50
N VAL A 100 19.26 -7.79 14.30
CA VAL A 100 19.70 -9.18 14.12
C VAL A 100 19.46 -10.01 15.39
N GLU A 101 19.76 -9.47 16.57
CA GLU A 101 19.54 -10.14 17.86
C GLU A 101 18.06 -10.40 18.10
N VAL A 102 17.20 -9.40 17.87
CA VAL A 102 15.73 -9.55 17.96
C VAL A 102 15.24 -10.61 16.98
N PHE A 103 15.67 -10.54 15.72
CA PHE A 103 15.29 -11.54 14.72
C PHE A 103 15.71 -12.96 15.16
N ASN A 104 16.94 -13.14 15.63
CA ASN A 104 17.44 -14.45 16.10
C ASN A 104 16.63 -15.00 17.28
N SER A 105 16.10 -14.15 18.15
CA SER A 105 15.28 -14.57 19.30
C SER A 105 13.91 -15.08 18.92
N ILE A 106 13.41 -14.76 17.71
CA ILE A 106 12.06 -15.13 17.26
C ILE A 106 12.04 -16.02 16.02
N LYS A 107 13.17 -16.19 15.31
CA LYS A 107 13.22 -16.86 14.00
C LYS A 107 12.62 -18.26 13.99
N GLU A 108 12.75 -19.01 15.07
CA GLU A 108 12.19 -20.37 15.21
C GLU A 108 10.65 -20.39 15.24
N LYS A 109 10.01 -19.22 15.44
CA LYS A 109 8.54 -19.05 15.42
C LYS A 109 8.04 -18.54 14.09
N LEU A 110 8.92 -18.36 13.11
CA LEU A 110 8.62 -17.75 11.80
C LEU A 110 8.86 -18.77 10.70
N VAL A 111 8.05 -18.71 9.66
CA VAL A 111 8.36 -19.34 8.37
C VAL A 111 9.16 -18.34 7.55
N ILE A 112 10.41 -18.69 7.22
CA ILE A 112 11.38 -17.75 6.66
C ILE A 112 11.92 -18.26 5.32
N SER A 113 12.06 -17.36 4.37
CA SER A 113 12.80 -17.56 3.14
C SER A 113 13.75 -16.41 2.90
N SER A 114 14.96 -16.71 2.43
CA SER A 114 15.92 -15.68 2.04
C SER A 114 15.46 -15.00 0.75
N TYR A 115 15.59 -13.68 0.70
CA TYR A 115 15.13 -12.87 -0.41
C TYR A 115 16.20 -11.87 -0.86
N ASN A 116 16.47 -11.81 -2.15
CA ASN A 116 17.48 -10.89 -2.67
C ASN A 116 16.99 -9.44 -2.60
N ILE A 117 17.83 -8.55 -2.08
CA ILE A 117 17.48 -7.12 -1.93
C ILE A 117 17.16 -6.45 -3.28
N GLY A 118 17.80 -6.87 -4.36
CA GLY A 118 17.51 -6.38 -5.71
C GLY A 118 16.08 -6.71 -6.14
N SER A 119 15.60 -7.92 -5.85
CA SER A 119 14.22 -8.32 -6.10
C SER A 119 13.23 -7.54 -5.22
N VAL A 120 13.59 -7.29 -3.96
CA VAL A 120 12.76 -6.43 -3.08
C VAL A 120 12.58 -5.03 -3.70
N ILE A 121 13.66 -4.42 -4.18
CA ILE A 121 13.63 -3.09 -4.82
C ILE A 121 12.86 -3.12 -6.13
N GLN A 122 13.05 -4.16 -6.95
CA GLN A 122 12.39 -4.32 -8.24
C GLN A 122 10.85 -4.33 -8.09
N TYR A 123 10.32 -5.08 -7.13
CA TYR A 123 8.87 -5.22 -6.93
C TYR A 123 8.28 -4.20 -5.94
N ASN A 124 9.11 -3.56 -5.13
CA ASN A 124 8.71 -2.49 -4.23
C ASN A 124 9.70 -1.31 -4.30
N PRO A 125 9.76 -0.57 -5.42
CA PRO A 125 10.72 0.51 -5.60
C PRO A 125 10.54 1.65 -4.60
N TYR A 126 9.37 1.78 -3.99
CA TYR A 126 9.08 2.80 -2.97
C TYR A 126 9.74 2.53 -1.61
N ILE A 127 10.48 1.44 -1.47
CA ILE A 127 11.40 1.24 -0.35
C ILE A 127 12.60 2.19 -0.45
N VAL A 128 13.06 2.52 -1.67
CA VAL A 128 14.30 3.28 -1.93
C VAL A 128 14.08 4.66 -2.57
N LYS A 129 12.91 4.93 -3.12
CA LYS A 129 12.61 6.23 -3.73
C LYS A 129 11.23 6.73 -3.32
N PRO A 130 11.03 8.07 -3.23
CA PRO A 130 9.71 8.65 -3.06
C PRO A 130 8.77 8.25 -4.21
N ILE A 131 7.47 8.30 -3.94
CA ILE A 131 6.46 8.17 -4.99
C ILE A 131 6.47 9.41 -5.89
N GLU A 132 6.15 9.21 -7.15
CA GLU A 132 5.99 10.32 -8.10
C GLU A 132 4.60 10.96 -7.92
N LYS A 133 4.56 12.28 -7.98
CA LYS A 133 3.30 13.03 -7.88
C LYS A 133 2.49 12.84 -9.15
N ALA A 134 1.25 12.36 -9.03
CA ALA A 134 0.34 12.28 -10.17
C ALA A 134 -0.03 13.68 -10.68
N PRO A 135 -0.17 13.87 -12.00
CA PRO A 135 -0.59 15.17 -12.58
C PRO A 135 -1.92 15.67 -12.00
N GLU A 136 -2.83 14.75 -11.70
CA GLU A 136 -4.16 15.03 -11.15
C GLU A 136 -4.17 15.45 -9.69
N CYS A 137 -3.06 15.31 -8.98
CA CYS A 137 -2.94 15.61 -7.55
C CYS A 137 -3.33 17.07 -7.25
N ASP A 138 -2.83 18.03 -8.04
CA ASP A 138 -3.13 19.45 -7.81
C ASP A 138 -4.60 19.77 -8.08
N ILE A 139 -5.16 19.20 -9.15
CA ILE A 139 -6.58 19.33 -9.50
C ILE A 139 -7.45 18.79 -8.38
N PHE A 140 -7.12 17.60 -7.87
CA PHE A 140 -7.84 17.00 -6.74
C PHE A 140 -7.88 17.94 -5.53
N TYR A 141 -6.72 18.43 -5.09
CA TYR A 141 -6.65 19.27 -3.90
C TYR A 141 -7.25 20.67 -4.10
N GLN A 142 -7.17 21.23 -5.30
CA GLN A 142 -7.86 22.50 -5.62
C GLN A 142 -9.38 22.31 -5.56
N THR A 143 -9.90 21.28 -6.23
CA THR A 143 -11.33 20.97 -6.22
C THR A 143 -11.82 20.64 -4.81
N TYR A 144 -11.06 19.86 -4.05
CA TYR A 144 -11.36 19.52 -2.67
C TYR A 144 -11.53 20.77 -1.77
N ARG A 145 -10.62 21.73 -1.89
CA ARG A 145 -10.66 22.96 -1.08
C ARG A 145 -11.87 23.85 -1.38
N VAL A 146 -12.33 23.87 -2.62
CA VAL A 146 -13.41 24.76 -3.07
C VAL A 146 -14.78 24.10 -3.00
N LEU A 147 -14.88 22.84 -3.44
CA LEU A 147 -16.14 22.11 -3.67
C LEU A 147 -16.31 20.89 -2.77
N GLY A 148 -15.29 20.55 -1.96
CA GLY A 148 -15.32 19.40 -1.06
C GLY A 148 -14.95 18.08 -1.71
N ILE A 149 -14.91 17.03 -0.86
CA ILE A 149 -14.32 15.71 -1.20
C ILE A 149 -15.08 15.00 -2.32
N ARG A 150 -16.41 15.09 -2.33
CA ARG A 150 -17.25 14.42 -3.35
C ARG A 150 -16.95 14.98 -4.73
N ALA A 151 -16.94 16.30 -4.88
CA ALA A 151 -16.62 16.96 -6.14
C ALA A 151 -15.21 16.63 -6.63
N ALA A 152 -14.22 16.57 -5.72
CA ALA A 152 -12.86 16.20 -6.07
C ALA A 152 -12.76 14.77 -6.64
N PHE A 153 -13.46 13.79 -6.06
CA PHE A 153 -13.49 12.43 -6.62
C PHE A 153 -14.25 12.33 -7.95
N GLU A 154 -15.34 13.06 -8.11
CA GLU A 154 -16.05 13.10 -9.40
C GLU A 154 -15.19 13.74 -10.50
N GLU A 155 -14.43 14.78 -10.18
CA GLU A 155 -13.49 15.40 -11.13
C GLU A 155 -12.38 14.43 -11.54
N ILE A 156 -11.80 13.69 -10.59
CA ILE A 156 -10.80 12.65 -10.91
C ILE A 156 -11.39 11.52 -11.76
N LYS A 157 -12.62 11.08 -11.49
CA LYS A 157 -13.29 10.11 -12.36
C LYS A 157 -13.45 10.64 -13.80
N ARG A 158 -13.81 11.92 -13.96
CA ARG A 158 -13.96 12.56 -15.25
C ARG A 158 -12.65 12.61 -16.04
N LEU A 159 -11.54 12.90 -15.35
CA LEU A 159 -10.19 12.97 -15.95
C LEU A 159 -9.61 11.57 -16.25
N ASN A 160 -9.88 10.60 -15.37
CA ASN A 160 -9.41 9.23 -15.52
C ASN A 160 -10.33 8.43 -16.45
N HIS A 161 -10.36 8.76 -17.73
CA HIS A 161 -10.99 7.92 -18.76
C HIS A 161 -10.41 6.48 -18.68
N PRO A 162 -11.16 5.42 -19.07
CA PRO A 162 -10.86 3.99 -18.83
C PRO A 162 -9.49 3.47 -19.24
N SER A 163 -8.67 4.25 -19.92
CA SER A 163 -7.32 3.87 -20.36
C SER A 163 -6.30 3.68 -19.24
N LEU A 164 -6.48 4.31 -18.05
CA LEU A 164 -5.52 4.23 -16.95
C LEU A 164 -5.76 3.04 -16.03
N ILE A 165 -7.01 2.60 -15.87
CA ILE A 165 -7.34 1.42 -15.06
C ILE A 165 -6.68 0.15 -15.63
N LYS A 166 -6.52 0.06 -16.95
CA LYS A 166 -5.83 -1.06 -17.62
C LYS A 166 -4.32 -1.14 -17.35
N LYS A 167 -3.68 -0.07 -16.85
CA LYS A 167 -2.24 -0.07 -16.53
C LYS A 167 -1.92 -0.57 -15.12
N ILE A 168 -2.90 -0.60 -14.22
CA ILE A 168 -2.72 -1.03 -12.82
C ILE A 168 -2.94 -2.54 -12.66
N ILE A 169 -3.68 -3.16 -13.59
CA ILE A 169 -4.05 -4.59 -13.57
C ILE A 169 -3.06 -5.46 -14.36
N LYS A 170 -2.04 -4.88 -14.99
CA LYS A 170 -0.92 -5.62 -15.59
C LYS A 170 0.29 -5.61 -14.65
#